data_e028df1a1ae0b35e2ddeb4f41ce71185
#
_entry.id   e028df1a1ae0b35e2ddeb4f41ce71185
#
_cell.length_a   1.000
_cell.length_b   1.000
_cell.length_c   1.000
_cell.angle_alpha   90.00
_cell.angle_beta   90.00
_cell.angle_gamma   90.00
#
_symmetry.space_group_name_H-M   'P 1'
#
loop_
_entity.id
_entity.type
_entity.pdbx_description
1 polymer ?
#
loop_
_entity_poly.entity_id
_entity_poly.type
_entity_poly.pdbx_seq_one_letter_code
_entity_poly.pdbx_strand_id
1 'polypeptide(L)'
;MTVDWKKKLLPNLPYLLFVYLFDKLCQAVRLAPGLDASEKFLHLSQGFTEAFSSAAPSLHLLDLLAGIAGAIIVRLAVYAKSKNTKKYRKGIEYGSARWGTAADIAPYVDPVPDWNIPLTQTEKLTMSSRPKNHKYARNKNILVIGGSGSGKTRFFVKPSLMQMHSSYVVTDPKGQLLSEVGTMLRRGAPKLDENGKPLRDARGKVIYEPYRIKVLNTINFKKSMKYNPFAYIRSEKDILKLVNVIIANTKGDGEKSSEDFWVKAERLLYCALIGYIWYEAEPEEKNFLTLLELINASEAREDDEEFQSPVDILFSKLEKEHPDHFAVKQYRKFKLAAGKTLKSILISCGARLAPFDIAELREIMSDDELELDTLGDRKTALFLIMSDTDTTFNFVIAMLQSQLFNLLCDKADDVYGGRLPVHVRCLLDEFANIGQIPNFDKLIATIRSREISASIILQSQSQLKTIYKDAADTIVGNCDTTLFLGGKEKSTLKEISELLGKETIDSFNQSENRGSQVSHGLNYQKLGKELMTQDEIAVMDGGKCILQLRGVRPFFSDKFDITKHPRYKYLADVDKKNTFDIERYMKRRPAIVKPDEPFDLFELKATDLQPNNSTERKEM
;
A
#
# COMPACT_ATOMS: atom_id res chain seq x y z
N MET A 1 22.87 -13.86 33.06
CA MET A 1 22.55 -15.17 32.45
C MET A 1 22.29 -16.17 33.57
N THR A 2 21.07 -16.35 33.98
CA THR A 2 20.68 -17.39 34.95
C THR A 2 20.63 -18.73 34.22
N VAL A 3 21.59 -19.58 34.49
CA VAL A 3 21.63 -20.95 33.94
C VAL A 3 20.46 -21.74 34.49
N ASP A 4 19.55 -22.12 33.62
CA ASP A 4 18.36 -22.92 34.00
C ASP A 4 18.82 -24.38 34.29
N TRP A 5 19.20 -24.64 35.53
CA TRP A 5 19.73 -25.91 36.02
C TRP A 5 18.74 -27.09 35.80
N LYS A 6 17.46 -26.82 35.80
CA LYS A 6 16.42 -27.84 35.57
C LYS A 6 16.50 -28.43 34.16
N LYS A 7 16.77 -27.59 33.14
CA LYS A 7 16.92 -28.03 31.73
C LYS A 7 18.19 -28.84 31.49
N LYS A 8 19.21 -28.70 32.34
CA LYS A 8 20.45 -29.50 32.22
C LYS A 8 20.48 -30.74 33.06
N LEU A 9 19.83 -30.77 34.24
CA LEU A 9 19.83 -31.92 35.15
C LEU A 9 18.81 -33.00 34.77
N LEU A 10 17.55 -32.64 34.43
CA LEU A 10 16.50 -33.62 34.15
C LEU A 10 16.83 -34.60 33.01
N PRO A 11 17.42 -34.17 31.86
CA PRO A 11 17.75 -35.10 30.78
C PRO A 11 18.92 -36.04 31.11
N ASN A 12 19.71 -35.73 32.16
CA ASN A 12 20.88 -36.53 32.55
C ASN A 12 20.56 -37.52 33.70
N LEU A 13 19.42 -37.38 34.39
CA LEU A 13 19.04 -38.22 35.49
C LEU A 13 19.01 -39.74 35.12
N PRO A 14 18.53 -40.18 33.95
CA PRO A 14 18.54 -41.59 33.55
C PRO A 14 19.97 -42.18 33.44
N TYR A 15 20.97 -41.34 33.16
CA TYR A 15 22.36 -41.84 33.03
C TYR A 15 23.02 -42.20 34.35
N LEU A 16 22.49 -41.76 35.49
CA LEU A 16 22.91 -42.22 36.82
C LEU A 16 22.68 -43.71 36.99
N LEU A 17 21.60 -44.26 36.39
CA LEU A 17 21.37 -45.70 36.39
C LEU A 17 22.50 -46.43 35.64
N PHE A 18 22.97 -45.89 34.54
CA PHE A 18 24.08 -46.48 33.80
C PHE A 18 25.42 -46.35 34.56
N VAL A 19 25.64 -45.27 35.31
CA VAL A 19 26.81 -45.18 36.21
C VAL A 19 26.78 -46.32 37.19
N TYR A 20 25.66 -46.55 37.85
CA TYR A 20 25.49 -47.65 38.79
C TYR A 20 25.70 -49.03 38.13
N LEU A 21 25.11 -49.30 36.98
CA LEU A 21 25.22 -50.58 36.27
C LEU A 21 26.67 -50.85 35.85
N PHE A 22 27.40 -49.91 35.29
CA PHE A 22 28.77 -50.09 34.87
C PHE A 22 29.74 -50.14 36.06
N ASP A 23 29.45 -49.44 37.17
CA ASP A 23 30.16 -49.58 38.44
C ASP A 23 30.03 -51.03 38.96
N LYS A 24 28.81 -51.59 38.99
CA LYS A 24 28.56 -52.96 39.40
C LYS A 24 29.18 -54.00 38.47
N LEU A 25 29.19 -53.74 37.16
CA LEU A 25 29.85 -54.60 36.19
C LEU A 25 31.38 -54.63 36.42
N CYS A 26 32.00 -53.50 36.68
CA CYS A 26 33.43 -53.43 36.99
C CYS A 26 33.75 -54.10 38.32
N GLN A 27 32.90 -53.91 39.33
CA GLN A 27 32.99 -54.59 40.60
C GLN A 27 32.92 -56.12 40.42
N ALA A 28 32.04 -56.64 39.58
CA ALA A 28 31.92 -58.08 39.29
C ALA A 28 33.18 -58.64 38.64
N VAL A 29 33.80 -57.90 37.67
CA VAL A 29 35.06 -58.30 37.06
C VAL A 29 36.23 -58.27 38.07
N ARG A 30 36.25 -57.32 38.99
CA ARG A 30 37.28 -57.21 40.02
C ARG A 30 37.15 -58.32 41.04
N LEU A 31 35.94 -58.69 41.47
CA LEU A 31 35.67 -59.74 42.46
C LEU A 31 35.75 -61.16 41.89
N ALA A 32 35.72 -61.32 40.56
CA ALA A 32 35.83 -62.61 39.92
C ALA A 32 37.19 -63.31 40.27
N PRO A 33 37.17 -64.57 40.71
CA PRO A 33 38.40 -65.30 41.00
C PRO A 33 39.25 -65.52 39.75
N GLY A 34 40.58 -65.37 39.87
CA GLY A 34 41.57 -65.59 38.80
C GLY A 34 42.70 -64.56 38.83
N LEU A 35 43.91 -64.99 38.39
CA LEU A 35 45.05 -64.13 38.28
C LEU A 35 45.13 -63.38 36.95
N ASP A 36 44.64 -63.97 35.88
CA ASP A 36 44.59 -63.44 34.53
C ASP A 36 43.19 -63.05 34.08
N ALA A 37 43.10 -62.14 33.06
CA ALA A 37 41.85 -61.65 32.51
C ALA A 37 40.95 -62.78 31.93
N SER A 38 41.52 -63.86 31.39
CA SER A 38 40.85 -65.03 30.86
C SER A 38 40.23 -65.90 31.99
N GLU A 39 40.92 -66.10 33.08
CA GLU A 39 40.40 -66.82 34.26
C GLU A 39 39.27 -66.03 34.93
N LYS A 40 39.44 -64.73 35.09
CA LYS A 40 38.36 -63.86 35.59
C LYS A 40 37.13 -63.89 34.73
N PHE A 41 37.26 -63.97 33.40
CA PHE A 41 36.13 -64.08 32.48
C PHE A 41 35.40 -65.44 32.64
N LEU A 42 36.10 -66.52 32.83
CA LEU A 42 35.51 -67.83 33.09
C LEU A 42 34.71 -67.87 34.40
N HIS A 43 35.15 -67.20 35.45
CA HIS A 43 34.53 -67.13 36.78
C HIS A 43 33.67 -65.88 36.99
N LEU A 44 33.32 -65.14 35.89
CA LEU A 44 32.58 -63.87 35.94
C LEU A 44 31.20 -64.04 36.61
N SER A 45 30.53 -65.21 36.47
CA SER A 45 29.27 -65.49 37.12
C SER A 45 29.34 -65.44 38.65
N GLN A 46 30.45 -65.93 39.24
CA GLN A 46 30.69 -65.82 40.68
C GLN A 46 30.90 -64.38 41.11
N GLY A 47 31.67 -63.63 40.35
CA GLY A 47 31.89 -62.17 40.57
C GLY A 47 30.57 -61.38 40.48
N PHE A 48 29.68 -61.72 39.55
CA PHE A 48 28.32 -61.15 39.49
C PHE A 48 27.52 -61.42 40.75
N THR A 49 27.46 -62.71 41.20
CA THR A 49 26.72 -63.08 42.41
C THR A 49 27.22 -62.28 43.63
N GLU A 50 28.52 -62.13 43.76
CA GLU A 50 29.11 -61.40 44.86
C GLU A 50 28.92 -59.86 44.73
N ALA A 51 29.09 -59.27 43.55
CA ALA A 51 28.87 -57.82 43.32
C ALA A 51 27.42 -57.39 43.54
N PHE A 52 26.44 -58.25 43.17
CA PHE A 52 25.03 -57.96 43.32
C PHE A 52 24.41 -58.53 44.61
N SER A 53 25.20 -59.11 45.49
CA SER A 53 24.77 -59.50 46.85
C SER A 53 24.35 -58.29 47.70
N SER A 54 24.87 -57.15 47.41
CA SER A 54 24.47 -55.87 47.97
C SER A 54 24.01 -54.92 46.88
N ALA A 55 22.91 -54.19 47.12
CA ALA A 55 22.41 -53.16 46.22
C ALA A 55 23.24 -51.84 46.31
N ALA A 56 24.16 -51.69 47.28
CA ALA A 56 24.99 -50.49 47.39
C ALA A 56 26.04 -50.43 46.26
N PRO A 57 26.32 -49.22 45.68
CA PRO A 57 27.36 -49.05 44.68
C PRO A 57 28.73 -49.38 45.26
N SER A 58 29.71 -49.77 44.42
CA SER A 58 31.07 -49.93 44.81
C SER A 58 31.71 -48.58 45.12
N LEU A 59 32.35 -48.47 46.27
CA LEU A 59 33.12 -47.26 46.63
C LEU A 59 34.58 -47.31 46.15
N HIS A 60 34.95 -48.39 45.41
CA HIS A 60 36.30 -48.53 44.86
C HIS A 60 36.49 -47.57 43.66
N LEU A 61 37.59 -46.82 43.67
CA LEU A 61 37.83 -45.75 42.71
C LEU A 61 37.79 -46.20 41.23
N LEU A 62 38.32 -47.39 40.92
CA LEU A 62 38.33 -47.94 39.57
C LEU A 62 36.92 -48.32 39.09
N ASP A 63 36.09 -48.88 39.96
CA ASP A 63 34.69 -49.27 39.63
C ASP A 63 33.84 -48.04 39.36
N LEU A 64 34.00 -46.99 40.17
CA LEU A 64 33.32 -45.72 40.01
C LEU A 64 33.74 -45.00 38.72
N LEU A 65 35.04 -44.98 38.40
CA LEU A 65 35.55 -44.43 37.16
C LEU A 65 35.02 -45.18 35.93
N ALA A 66 34.94 -46.49 35.98
CA ALA A 66 34.35 -47.33 34.93
C ALA A 66 32.86 -47.04 34.78
N GLY A 67 32.14 -46.84 35.90
CA GLY A 67 30.72 -46.43 35.91
C GLY A 67 30.49 -45.12 35.18
N ILE A 68 31.28 -44.09 35.52
CA ILE A 68 31.20 -42.78 34.88
C ILE A 68 31.57 -42.85 33.39
N ALA A 69 32.66 -43.56 33.04
CA ALA A 69 33.09 -43.71 31.65
C ALA A 69 32.03 -44.44 30.79
N GLY A 70 31.47 -45.51 31.30
CA GLY A 70 30.39 -46.25 30.64
C GLY A 70 29.12 -45.39 30.40
N ALA A 71 28.70 -44.64 31.41
CA ALA A 71 27.57 -43.71 31.27
C ALA A 71 27.84 -42.60 30.25
N ILE A 72 29.09 -42.06 30.19
CA ILE A 72 29.50 -41.07 29.17
C ILE A 72 29.42 -41.70 27.77
N ILE A 73 29.91 -42.92 27.59
CA ILE A 73 29.87 -43.62 26.28
C ILE A 73 28.43 -43.81 25.83
N VAL A 74 27.55 -44.28 26.72
CA VAL A 74 26.11 -44.44 26.40
C VAL A 74 25.49 -43.10 26.04
N ARG A 75 25.80 -42.04 26.78
CA ARG A 75 25.32 -40.71 26.49
C ARG A 75 25.81 -40.19 25.13
N LEU A 76 27.08 -40.39 24.79
CA LEU A 76 27.63 -40.02 23.49
C LEU A 76 26.96 -40.83 22.36
N ALA A 77 26.74 -42.12 22.56
CA ALA A 77 26.03 -42.97 21.59
C ALA A 77 24.59 -42.48 21.35
N VAL A 78 23.87 -42.18 22.43
CA VAL A 78 22.49 -41.59 22.33
C VAL A 78 22.52 -40.24 21.67
N TYR A 79 23.51 -39.38 21.99
CA TYR A 79 23.68 -38.09 21.36
C TYR A 79 23.96 -38.21 19.85
N ALA A 80 24.91 -39.08 19.46
CA ALA A 80 25.21 -39.34 18.05
C ALA A 80 23.99 -39.89 17.28
N LYS A 81 23.24 -40.81 17.89
CA LYS A 81 22.00 -41.34 17.31
C LYS A 81 20.93 -40.25 17.18
N SER A 82 20.77 -39.38 18.18
CA SER A 82 19.79 -38.27 18.14
C SER A 82 20.15 -37.23 17.10
N LYS A 83 21.47 -36.98 16.86
CA LYS A 83 21.95 -36.06 15.84
C LYS A 83 21.73 -36.58 14.42
N ASN A 84 21.79 -37.90 14.25
CA ASN A 84 21.60 -38.56 12.96
C ASN A 84 20.14 -39.02 12.71
N THR A 85 19.21 -38.76 13.64
CA THR A 85 17.79 -39.05 13.40
C THR A 85 17.25 -38.10 12.33
N LYS A 86 16.74 -38.67 11.24
CA LYS A 86 16.01 -37.92 10.20
C LYS A 86 14.88 -37.17 10.90
N LYS A 87 14.87 -35.81 10.74
CA LYS A 87 13.80 -34.96 11.28
C LYS A 87 12.53 -35.18 10.44
N TYR A 88 11.67 -36.08 10.85
CA TYR A 88 10.37 -36.26 10.24
C TYR A 88 9.43 -35.13 10.71
N ARG A 89 8.94 -34.33 9.76
CA ARG A 89 7.92 -33.29 10.01
C ARG A 89 6.54 -33.91 9.80
N LYS A 90 6.06 -34.68 10.79
CA LYS A 90 4.75 -35.34 10.70
C LYS A 90 3.61 -34.35 10.44
N GLY A 91 2.82 -34.59 9.38
CA GLY A 91 1.67 -33.79 9.00
C GLY A 91 1.98 -32.48 8.26
N ILE A 92 3.26 -32.19 8.00
CA ILE A 92 3.71 -30.99 7.26
C ILE A 92 4.86 -31.32 6.28
N GLU A 93 4.93 -32.57 5.83
CA GLU A 93 6.01 -33.07 4.98
C GLU A 93 6.10 -32.33 3.63
N TYR A 94 4.94 -32.03 3.02
CA TYR A 94 4.81 -31.39 1.73
C TYR A 94 4.39 -29.91 1.80
N GLY A 95 3.86 -29.49 2.97
CA GLY A 95 3.45 -28.11 3.19
C GLY A 95 2.74 -27.95 4.53
N SER A 96 2.79 -26.73 5.06
CA SER A 96 2.15 -26.37 6.34
C SER A 96 1.10 -25.29 6.18
N ALA A 97 0.59 -25.08 4.95
CA ALA A 97 -0.46 -24.11 4.71
C ALA A 97 -1.72 -24.47 5.51
N ARG A 98 -2.39 -23.49 6.01
CA ARG A 98 -3.70 -23.57 6.67
C ARG A 98 -4.39 -22.22 6.64
N TRP A 99 -5.68 -22.21 6.76
CA TRP A 99 -6.43 -20.97 6.96
C TRP A 99 -6.11 -20.34 8.32
N GLY A 100 -6.11 -19.01 8.33
CA GLY A 100 -5.93 -18.20 9.52
C GLY A 100 -7.14 -18.28 10.45
N THR A 101 -6.89 -17.98 11.71
CA THR A 101 -7.90 -17.92 12.78
C THR A 101 -7.96 -16.53 13.40
N ALA A 102 -8.98 -16.25 14.20
CA ALA A 102 -9.09 -14.98 14.93
C ALA A 102 -7.85 -14.68 15.80
N ALA A 103 -7.17 -15.70 16.32
CA ALA A 103 -5.94 -15.54 17.08
C ALA A 103 -4.75 -15.07 16.22
N ASP A 104 -4.71 -15.45 14.95
CA ASP A 104 -3.63 -15.06 14.03
C ASP A 104 -3.71 -13.57 13.67
N ILE A 105 -4.92 -12.99 13.55
CA ILE A 105 -5.14 -11.58 13.20
C ILE A 105 -5.20 -10.64 14.43
N ALA A 106 -5.55 -11.14 15.62
CA ALA A 106 -5.75 -10.32 16.80
C ALA A 106 -4.61 -9.33 17.13
N PRO A 107 -3.30 -9.67 16.94
CA PRO A 107 -2.21 -8.73 17.20
C PRO A 107 -2.15 -7.52 16.25
N TYR A 108 -2.89 -7.55 15.15
CA TYR A 108 -2.91 -6.52 14.10
C TYR A 108 -4.16 -5.65 14.13
N VAL A 109 -5.03 -5.86 15.12
CA VAL A 109 -6.29 -5.13 15.27
C VAL A 109 -6.16 -4.10 16.39
N ASP A 110 -6.69 -2.89 16.14
CA ASP A 110 -6.78 -1.85 17.14
C ASP A 110 -8.01 -2.09 18.03
N PRO A 111 -7.90 -1.89 19.37
CA PRO A 111 -9.04 -1.99 20.28
C PRO A 111 -10.18 -1.01 19.94
N VAL A 112 -9.85 0.17 19.41
CA VAL A 112 -10.83 1.17 18.98
C VAL A 112 -11.30 0.84 17.57
N PRO A 113 -12.57 0.50 17.35
CA PRO A 113 -13.07 0.05 16.04
C PRO A 113 -12.81 1.03 14.90
N ASP A 114 -12.90 2.33 15.15
CA ASP A 114 -12.70 3.39 14.17
C ASP A 114 -11.24 3.50 13.68
N TRP A 115 -10.27 3.04 14.45
CA TRP A 115 -8.84 3.09 14.11
C TRP A 115 -8.34 1.84 13.37
N ASN A 116 -9.24 1.17 12.69
CA ASN A 116 -8.92 0.02 11.86
C ASN A 116 -9.35 0.22 10.41
N ILE A 117 -8.67 -0.45 9.50
CA ILE A 117 -9.09 -0.65 8.13
C ILE A 117 -9.93 -1.94 8.10
N PRO A 118 -11.20 -1.91 7.73
CA PRO A 118 -11.99 -3.12 7.51
C PRO A 118 -11.50 -3.81 6.24
N LEU A 119 -11.05 -5.06 6.35
CA LEU A 119 -10.56 -5.86 5.22
C LEU A 119 -11.61 -6.88 4.79
N THR A 120 -12.19 -7.57 5.75
CA THR A 120 -13.27 -8.55 5.57
C THR A 120 -14.29 -8.35 6.68
N GLN A 121 -15.26 -9.25 6.79
CA GLN A 121 -16.26 -9.17 7.87
C GLN A 121 -15.63 -9.29 9.27
N THR A 122 -14.58 -10.09 9.40
CA THR A 122 -13.93 -10.42 10.67
C THR A 122 -12.53 -9.83 10.81
N GLU A 123 -11.76 -9.77 9.74
CA GLU A 123 -10.37 -9.31 9.76
C GLU A 123 -10.28 -7.80 9.52
N LYS A 124 -9.46 -7.15 10.35
CA LYS A 124 -9.19 -5.71 10.32
C LYS A 124 -7.70 -5.46 10.48
N LEU A 125 -7.24 -4.31 10.01
CA LEU A 125 -5.85 -3.88 10.17
C LEU A 125 -5.80 -2.54 10.89
N THR A 126 -5.07 -2.47 12.01
CA THR A 126 -4.88 -1.22 12.77
C THR A 126 -4.27 -0.10 11.92
N MET A 127 -4.70 1.13 12.13
CA MET A 127 -4.07 2.33 11.56
C MET A 127 -2.77 2.71 12.25
N SER A 128 -2.46 2.15 13.41
CA SER A 128 -1.21 2.44 14.10
C SER A 128 0.00 2.00 13.26
N SER A 129 0.86 2.95 12.92
CA SER A 129 2.12 2.69 12.19
C SER A 129 3.23 2.20 13.14
N ARG A 130 3.06 2.41 14.45
CA ARG A 130 4.01 2.01 15.51
C ARG A 130 3.31 1.26 16.64
N PRO A 131 2.95 -0.02 16.43
CA PRO A 131 2.42 -0.84 17.52
C PRO A 131 3.49 -1.04 18.59
N LYS A 132 3.07 -1.28 19.85
CA LYS A 132 3.98 -1.51 21.00
C LYS A 132 5.04 -2.58 20.70
N ASN A 133 4.68 -3.60 19.91
CA ASN A 133 5.62 -4.61 19.44
C ASN A 133 5.84 -4.45 17.93
N HIS A 134 7.03 -4.01 17.54
CA HIS A 134 7.42 -3.78 16.14
C HIS A 134 7.26 -5.01 15.23
N LYS A 135 7.26 -6.22 15.77
CA LYS A 135 6.97 -7.46 15.03
C LYS A 135 5.64 -7.39 14.29
N TYR A 136 4.65 -6.68 14.84
CA TYR A 136 3.30 -6.56 14.29
C TYR A 136 3.10 -5.32 13.42
N ALA A 137 4.14 -4.51 13.23
CA ALA A 137 4.06 -3.36 12.33
C ALA A 137 3.88 -3.81 10.88
N ARG A 138 2.81 -3.33 10.24
CA ARG A 138 2.51 -3.54 8.80
C ARG A 138 2.33 -2.19 8.13
N ASN A 139 2.69 -2.12 6.84
CA ASN A 139 2.30 -0.96 6.05
C ASN A 139 0.80 -0.96 5.80
N LYS A 140 0.25 0.15 5.34
CA LYS A 140 -1.17 0.31 5.05
C LYS A 140 -1.46 0.30 3.55
N ASN A 141 -0.43 -0.09 2.75
CA ASN A 141 -0.61 -0.31 1.33
C ASN A 141 -1.36 -1.63 1.13
N ILE A 142 -2.41 -1.60 0.34
CA ILE A 142 -3.32 -2.71 0.13
C ILE A 142 -3.50 -2.92 -1.36
N LEU A 143 -3.32 -4.14 -1.82
CA LEU A 143 -3.70 -4.57 -3.16
C LEU A 143 -5.08 -5.21 -3.09
N VAL A 144 -6.05 -4.64 -3.77
CA VAL A 144 -7.40 -5.19 -3.89
C VAL A 144 -7.62 -5.66 -5.32
N ILE A 145 -7.92 -6.93 -5.49
CA ILE A 145 -8.16 -7.53 -6.80
C ILE A 145 -9.58 -8.08 -6.85
N GLY A 146 -10.30 -7.69 -7.88
CA GLY A 146 -11.65 -8.22 -8.09
C GLY A 146 -12.20 -7.89 -9.46
N GLY A 147 -12.71 -8.89 -10.16
CA GLY A 147 -13.30 -8.73 -11.48
C GLY A 147 -14.45 -7.71 -11.51
N SER A 148 -14.96 -7.40 -12.70
CA SER A 148 -16.14 -6.55 -12.83
C SER A 148 -17.32 -7.15 -12.06
N GLY A 149 -18.03 -6.33 -11.27
CA GLY A 149 -19.16 -6.79 -10.44
C GLY A 149 -18.76 -7.51 -9.14
N SER A 150 -17.47 -7.69 -8.82
CA SER A 150 -17.03 -8.32 -7.56
C SER A 150 -17.35 -7.49 -6.31
N GLY A 151 -17.75 -6.22 -6.49
CA GLY A 151 -18.14 -5.32 -5.41
C GLY A 151 -16.97 -4.59 -4.73
N LYS A 152 -15.85 -4.34 -5.42
CA LYS A 152 -14.68 -3.59 -4.93
C LYS A 152 -15.09 -2.32 -4.17
N THR A 153 -15.90 -1.48 -4.80
CA THR A 153 -16.35 -0.23 -4.20
C THR A 153 -17.25 -0.47 -2.97
N ARG A 154 -18.19 -1.44 -3.05
CA ARG A 154 -19.13 -1.74 -1.97
C ARG A 154 -18.48 -2.39 -0.75
N PHE A 155 -17.59 -3.37 -0.96
CA PHE A 155 -17.04 -4.19 0.12
C PHE A 155 -15.70 -3.66 0.67
N PHE A 156 -15.03 -2.73 -0.03
CA PHE A 156 -13.74 -2.19 0.42
C PHE A 156 -13.69 -0.66 0.45
N VAL A 157 -14.02 0.05 -0.66
CA VAL A 157 -13.86 1.51 -0.73
C VAL A 157 -14.81 2.23 0.22
N LYS A 158 -16.12 1.96 0.13
CA LYS A 158 -17.13 2.57 1.03
C LYS A 158 -16.84 2.26 2.50
N PRO A 159 -16.61 1.01 2.94
CA PRO A 159 -16.24 0.72 4.32
C PRO A 159 -15.01 1.48 4.80
N SER A 160 -13.99 1.63 3.95
CA SER A 160 -12.78 2.40 4.26
C SER A 160 -13.09 3.88 4.50
N LEU A 161 -13.93 4.50 3.68
CA LEU A 161 -14.37 5.89 3.83
C LEU A 161 -15.25 6.08 5.08
N MET A 162 -16.07 5.09 5.42
CA MET A 162 -16.95 5.13 6.59
C MET A 162 -16.18 5.13 7.90
N GLN A 163 -14.91 4.70 7.93
CA GLN A 163 -14.06 4.77 9.13
C GLN A 163 -13.70 6.20 9.53
N MET A 164 -13.53 7.09 8.56
CA MET A 164 -13.31 8.53 8.79
C MET A 164 -12.10 8.86 9.68
N HIS A 165 -11.06 8.00 9.69
CA HIS A 165 -9.86 8.20 10.52
C HIS A 165 -8.75 9.01 9.84
N SER A 166 -8.75 9.12 8.51
CA SER A 166 -7.67 9.69 7.69
C SER A 166 -8.20 10.78 6.77
N SER A 167 -7.33 11.56 6.15
CA SER A 167 -7.65 12.21 4.88
C SER A 167 -7.71 11.18 3.77
N TYR A 168 -8.53 11.40 2.78
CA TYR A 168 -8.75 10.46 1.68
C TYR A 168 -8.51 11.12 0.33
N VAL A 169 -7.82 10.42 -0.55
CA VAL A 169 -7.76 10.70 -1.99
C VAL A 169 -8.40 9.52 -2.70
N VAL A 170 -9.46 9.76 -3.42
CA VAL A 170 -10.33 8.69 -3.95
C VAL A 170 -10.53 8.87 -5.43
N THR A 171 -10.16 7.88 -6.23
CA THR A 171 -10.61 7.84 -7.63
C THR A 171 -12.03 7.30 -7.69
N ASP A 172 -12.90 8.00 -8.41
CA ASP A 172 -14.33 7.69 -8.54
C ASP A 172 -14.70 7.59 -10.02
N PRO A 173 -14.66 6.38 -10.62
CA PRO A 173 -14.81 6.18 -12.06
C PRO A 173 -16.15 6.63 -12.66
N LYS A 174 -17.11 7.04 -11.86
CA LYS A 174 -18.46 7.47 -12.33
C LYS A 174 -18.99 8.70 -11.60
N GLY A 175 -18.29 9.22 -10.61
CA GLY A 175 -18.78 10.28 -9.74
C GLY A 175 -19.92 9.85 -8.79
N GLN A 176 -20.25 8.57 -8.77
CA GLN A 176 -21.31 8.01 -7.94
C GLN A 176 -20.91 7.93 -6.47
N LEU A 177 -19.66 7.58 -6.20
CA LEU A 177 -19.16 7.42 -4.84
C LEU A 177 -19.22 8.73 -4.05
N LEU A 178 -18.81 9.86 -4.65
CA LEU A 178 -18.96 11.18 -4.04
C LEU A 178 -20.42 11.48 -3.67
N SER A 179 -21.35 11.23 -4.58
CA SER A 179 -22.79 11.43 -4.36
C SER A 179 -23.31 10.62 -3.17
N GLU A 180 -22.81 9.40 -2.99
CA GLU A 180 -23.27 8.48 -1.96
C GLU A 180 -22.67 8.75 -0.57
N VAL A 181 -21.41 9.18 -0.49
CA VAL A 181 -20.69 9.31 0.80
C VAL A 181 -20.42 10.76 1.21
N GLY A 182 -20.51 11.73 0.30
CA GLY A 182 -20.08 13.11 0.52
C GLY A 182 -20.80 13.80 1.69
N THR A 183 -22.11 13.59 1.85
CA THR A 183 -22.88 14.15 2.97
C THR A 183 -22.44 13.56 4.31
N MET A 184 -22.14 12.27 4.37
CA MET A 184 -21.59 11.60 5.56
C MET A 184 -20.23 12.22 5.94
N LEU A 185 -19.31 12.37 4.99
CA LEU A 185 -17.99 12.95 5.22
C LEU A 185 -18.08 14.41 5.67
N ARG A 186 -18.97 15.20 5.05
CA ARG A 186 -19.22 16.59 5.45
C ARG A 186 -19.82 16.70 6.85
N ARG A 187 -20.64 15.75 7.28
CA ARG A 187 -21.13 15.67 8.66
C ARG A 187 -19.99 15.46 9.64
N GLY A 188 -18.98 14.67 9.27
CA GLY A 188 -17.86 14.33 10.10
C GLY A 188 -18.09 13.15 11.04
N ALA A 189 -17.01 12.68 11.64
CA ALA A 189 -17.03 11.71 12.73
C ALA A 189 -16.91 12.42 14.08
N PRO A 190 -17.39 11.82 15.18
CA PRO A 190 -17.04 12.28 16.52
C PRO A 190 -15.53 12.34 16.68
N LYS A 191 -15.01 13.45 17.21
CA LYS A 191 -13.61 13.52 17.59
C LYS A 191 -13.42 12.64 18.83
N LEU A 192 -12.47 11.69 18.78
CA LEU A 192 -12.22 10.73 19.84
C LEU A 192 -11.02 11.16 20.69
N ASP A 193 -11.02 10.81 21.97
CA ASP A 193 -9.86 10.87 22.86
C ASP A 193 -8.92 9.66 22.62
N GLU A 194 -7.82 9.59 23.36
CA GLU A 194 -6.83 8.50 23.29
C GLU A 194 -7.43 7.12 23.63
N ASN A 195 -8.55 7.10 24.36
CA ASN A 195 -9.26 5.89 24.75
C ASN A 195 -10.42 5.54 23.80
N GLY A 196 -10.59 6.30 22.71
CA GLY A 196 -11.66 6.09 21.74
C GLY A 196 -13.05 6.58 22.17
N LYS A 197 -13.14 7.43 23.21
CA LYS A 197 -14.40 8.03 23.65
C LYS A 197 -14.64 9.37 22.94
N PRO A 198 -15.90 9.70 22.55
CA PRO A 198 -16.22 10.98 21.93
C PRO A 198 -15.91 12.16 22.84
N LEU A 199 -15.13 13.10 22.36
CA LEU A 199 -14.88 14.39 23.02
C LEU A 199 -16.17 15.22 23.01
N ARG A 200 -16.38 15.96 24.12
CA ARG A 200 -17.55 16.83 24.30
C ARG A 200 -17.10 18.27 24.55
N ASP A 201 -17.89 19.22 24.07
CA ASP A 201 -17.69 20.64 24.35
C ASP A 201 -18.10 21.00 25.81
N ALA A 202 -17.91 22.26 26.18
CA ALA A 202 -18.29 22.77 27.51
C ALA A 202 -19.80 22.63 27.80
N ARG A 203 -20.63 22.41 26.81
CA ARG A 203 -22.09 22.19 26.93
C ARG A 203 -22.45 20.68 26.90
N GLY A 204 -21.47 19.77 26.94
CA GLY A 204 -21.68 18.34 26.92
C GLY A 204 -22.04 17.75 25.53
N LYS A 205 -22.03 18.56 24.47
CA LYS A 205 -22.32 18.12 23.13
C LYS A 205 -21.10 17.48 22.46
N VAL A 206 -21.30 16.37 21.74
CA VAL A 206 -20.23 15.70 21.01
C VAL A 206 -19.64 16.62 19.94
N ILE A 207 -18.31 16.74 19.93
CA ILE A 207 -17.56 17.49 18.92
C ILE A 207 -17.40 16.61 17.69
N TYR A 208 -17.84 17.10 16.53
CA TYR A 208 -17.67 16.44 15.24
C TYR A 208 -16.53 17.11 14.47
N GLU A 209 -15.79 16.33 13.69
CA GLU A 209 -14.71 16.79 12.82
C GLU A 209 -15.13 16.57 11.36
N PRO A 210 -15.70 17.61 10.69
CA PRO A 210 -16.14 17.52 9.32
C PRO A 210 -14.95 17.47 8.34
N TYR A 211 -15.14 16.77 7.21
CA TYR A 211 -14.19 16.78 6.12
C TYR A 211 -14.38 18.01 5.22
N ARG A 212 -13.25 18.56 4.75
CA ARG A 212 -13.27 19.40 3.56
C ARG A 212 -13.41 18.49 2.35
N ILE A 213 -14.39 18.78 1.50
CA ILE A 213 -14.59 18.04 0.25
C ILE A 213 -13.93 18.83 -0.87
N LYS A 214 -13.02 18.19 -1.60
CA LYS A 214 -12.36 18.70 -2.80
C LYS A 214 -12.70 17.76 -3.95
N VAL A 215 -12.90 18.32 -5.16
CA VAL A 215 -13.32 17.52 -6.31
C VAL A 215 -12.59 17.99 -7.56
N LEU A 216 -11.92 17.07 -8.24
CA LEU A 216 -11.50 17.22 -9.62
C LEU A 216 -12.36 16.28 -10.48
N ASN A 217 -13.07 16.82 -11.46
CA ASN A 217 -13.98 16.04 -12.30
C ASN A 217 -13.65 16.23 -13.78
N THR A 218 -13.09 15.17 -14.38
CA THR A 218 -12.72 15.17 -15.80
C THR A 218 -13.82 14.63 -16.72
N ILE A 219 -14.96 14.19 -16.14
CA ILE A 219 -16.16 13.81 -16.93
C ILE A 219 -17.04 15.02 -17.18
N ASN A 220 -17.22 15.87 -16.16
CA ASN A 220 -18.03 17.07 -16.24
C ASN A 220 -17.29 18.23 -15.55
N PHE A 221 -16.59 19.02 -16.36
CA PHE A 221 -15.75 20.12 -15.89
C PHE A 221 -16.52 21.17 -15.09
N LYS A 222 -17.81 21.40 -15.38
CA LYS A 222 -18.66 22.34 -14.62
C LYS A 222 -18.88 21.91 -13.15
N LYS A 223 -18.63 20.64 -12.85
CA LYS A 223 -18.72 20.07 -11.50
C LYS A 223 -17.33 19.84 -10.88
N SER A 224 -16.30 20.49 -11.41
CA SER A 224 -14.92 20.42 -10.96
C SER A 224 -14.51 21.68 -10.22
N MET A 225 -13.65 21.53 -9.24
CA MET A 225 -12.83 22.63 -8.71
C MET A 225 -11.61 22.82 -9.59
N LYS A 226 -11.02 23.99 -9.52
CA LYS A 226 -9.84 24.33 -10.29
C LYS A 226 -8.59 23.64 -9.73
N TYR A 227 -7.74 23.20 -10.64
CA TYR A 227 -6.45 22.58 -10.36
C TYR A 227 -5.39 23.15 -11.28
N ASN A 228 -4.45 23.91 -10.75
CA ASN A 228 -3.34 24.46 -11.49
C ASN A 228 -2.02 23.81 -11.08
N PRO A 229 -1.39 22.98 -11.94
CA PRO A 229 -0.11 22.34 -11.63
C PRO A 229 1.03 23.31 -11.33
N PHE A 230 0.99 24.54 -11.87
CA PHE A 230 2.03 25.54 -11.61
C PHE A 230 2.02 26.01 -10.15
N ALA A 231 0.87 26.01 -9.46
CA ALA A 231 0.76 26.36 -8.06
C ALA A 231 1.60 25.44 -7.13
N TYR A 232 1.99 24.28 -7.62
CA TYR A 232 2.74 23.27 -6.88
C TYR A 232 4.21 23.13 -7.30
N ILE A 233 4.71 24.01 -8.17
CA ILE A 233 6.12 24.08 -8.53
C ILE A 233 6.83 24.92 -7.47
N ARG A 234 7.77 24.32 -6.75
CA ARG A 234 8.58 24.95 -5.70
C ARG A 234 10.07 25.04 -6.06
N SER A 235 10.48 24.28 -7.08
CA SER A 235 11.86 24.18 -7.51
C SER A 235 11.96 23.72 -8.97
N GLU A 236 13.13 23.92 -9.59
CA GLU A 236 13.45 23.40 -10.92
C GLU A 236 13.25 21.86 -11.02
N LYS A 237 13.46 21.14 -9.91
CA LYS A 237 13.20 19.70 -9.84
C LYS A 237 11.73 19.37 -10.08
N ASP A 238 10.81 20.22 -9.63
CA ASP A 238 9.38 19.99 -9.81
C ASP A 238 8.94 20.26 -11.24
N ILE A 239 9.62 21.20 -11.93
CA ILE A 239 9.46 21.39 -13.37
C ILE A 239 9.81 20.11 -14.12
N LEU A 240 10.97 19.50 -13.81
CA LEU A 240 11.40 18.25 -14.43
C LEU A 240 10.42 17.10 -14.14
N LYS A 241 9.89 17.01 -12.92
CA LYS A 241 8.87 16.00 -12.54
C LYS A 241 7.58 16.21 -13.33
N LEU A 242 7.09 17.44 -13.43
CA LEU A 242 5.88 17.79 -14.16
C LEU A 242 6.01 17.43 -15.65
N VAL A 243 7.10 17.83 -16.30
CA VAL A 243 7.38 17.49 -17.69
C VAL A 243 7.45 15.98 -17.92
N ASN A 244 8.08 15.23 -17.02
CA ASN A 244 8.13 13.76 -17.12
C ASN A 244 6.75 13.12 -17.05
N VAL A 245 5.85 13.62 -16.21
CA VAL A 245 4.46 13.10 -16.13
C VAL A 245 3.68 13.40 -17.40
N ILE A 246 3.79 14.61 -17.92
CA ILE A 246 3.15 15.01 -19.19
C ILE A 246 3.59 14.06 -20.29
N ILE A 247 4.90 13.93 -20.50
CA ILE A 247 5.45 13.07 -21.57
C ILE A 247 5.04 11.61 -21.38
N ALA A 248 5.05 11.09 -20.14
CA ALA A 248 4.70 9.69 -19.89
C ALA A 248 3.24 9.35 -20.21
N ASN A 249 2.32 10.31 -20.06
CA ASN A 249 0.88 10.08 -20.17
C ASN A 249 0.23 10.67 -21.44
N THR A 250 0.99 11.36 -22.30
CA THR A 250 0.50 11.91 -23.56
C THR A 250 1.16 11.27 -24.79
N LYS A 251 1.66 10.04 -24.65
CA LYS A 251 2.21 9.25 -25.75
C LYS A 251 1.08 8.78 -26.65
N GLY A 252 1.28 8.87 -27.97
CA GLY A 252 0.38 8.25 -28.95
C GLY A 252 0.44 6.73 -28.90
N ASP A 253 -0.64 6.07 -29.34
CA ASP A 253 -0.68 4.62 -29.49
C ASP A 253 0.38 4.17 -30.50
N GLY A 254 1.33 3.35 -30.05
CA GLY A 254 2.39 2.78 -30.90
C GLY A 254 3.79 3.38 -30.70
N GLU A 255 3.96 4.44 -29.93
CA GLU A 255 5.29 4.93 -29.57
C GLU A 255 6.03 3.90 -28.71
N LYS A 256 7.11 3.30 -29.26
CA LYS A 256 8.00 2.42 -28.50
C LYS A 256 8.66 3.21 -27.37
N SER A 257 8.78 2.59 -26.19
CA SER A 257 9.29 3.18 -24.95
C SER A 257 10.80 3.51 -24.94
N SER A 258 11.47 3.59 -26.08
CA SER A 258 12.86 4.03 -26.13
C SER A 258 12.90 5.55 -25.95
N GLU A 259 13.82 6.04 -25.12
CA GLU A 259 14.15 7.48 -25.06
C GLU A 259 14.66 7.93 -26.42
N ASP A 260 13.72 8.24 -27.31
CA ASP A 260 14.03 8.75 -28.65
C ASP A 260 14.53 10.18 -28.55
N PHE A 261 15.30 10.59 -29.52
CA PHE A 261 15.79 11.97 -29.68
C PHE A 261 14.64 12.98 -29.55
N TRP A 262 13.48 12.69 -30.13
CA TRP A 262 12.29 13.53 -30.12
C TRP A 262 11.80 13.81 -28.69
N VAL A 263 11.65 12.80 -27.87
CA VAL A 263 11.22 12.92 -26.46
C VAL A 263 12.22 13.75 -25.64
N LYS A 264 13.51 13.59 -25.89
CA LYS A 264 14.54 14.40 -25.22
C LYS A 264 14.47 15.87 -25.62
N ALA A 265 14.23 16.14 -26.90
CA ALA A 265 14.10 17.50 -27.41
C ALA A 265 12.80 18.18 -26.93
N GLU A 266 11.67 17.47 -26.94
CA GLU A 266 10.41 17.94 -26.35
C GLU A 266 10.57 18.29 -24.86
N ARG A 267 11.27 17.44 -24.10
CA ARG A 267 11.55 17.69 -22.68
C ARG A 267 12.32 18.99 -22.48
N LEU A 268 13.30 19.28 -23.32
CA LEU A 268 14.07 20.52 -23.25
C LEU A 268 13.17 21.74 -23.48
N LEU A 269 12.29 21.69 -24.50
CA LEU A 269 11.37 22.80 -24.79
C LEU A 269 10.38 23.01 -23.64
N TYR A 270 9.71 21.95 -23.16
CA TYR A 270 8.79 22.07 -22.03
C TYR A 270 9.48 22.60 -20.77
N CYS A 271 10.69 22.13 -20.46
CA CYS A 271 11.46 22.64 -19.31
C CYS A 271 11.83 24.11 -19.49
N ALA A 272 12.14 24.55 -20.72
CA ALA A 272 12.43 25.95 -21.01
C ALA A 272 11.20 26.84 -20.81
N LEU A 273 10.06 26.47 -21.44
CA LEU A 273 8.84 27.26 -21.40
C LEU A 273 8.20 27.28 -20.00
N ILE A 274 8.06 26.13 -19.35
CA ILE A 274 7.53 26.05 -17.98
C ILE A 274 8.45 26.78 -17.01
N GLY A 275 9.78 26.68 -17.20
CA GLY A 275 10.75 27.39 -16.40
C GLY A 275 10.64 28.93 -16.60
N TYR A 276 10.48 29.39 -17.83
CA TYR A 276 10.23 30.78 -18.13
C TYR A 276 8.96 31.30 -17.43
N ILE A 277 7.83 30.60 -17.59
CA ILE A 277 6.56 30.98 -16.96
C ILE A 277 6.69 31.02 -15.44
N TRP A 278 7.34 30.00 -14.84
CA TRP A 278 7.46 29.94 -13.39
C TRP A 278 8.28 31.07 -12.77
N TYR A 279 9.36 31.48 -13.43
CA TYR A 279 10.24 32.54 -12.95
C TYR A 279 9.73 33.93 -13.31
N GLU A 280 9.38 34.14 -14.59
CA GLU A 280 9.25 35.49 -15.19
C GLU A 280 7.80 35.97 -15.36
N ALA A 281 6.81 35.00 -15.40
CA ALA A 281 5.43 35.41 -15.63
C ALA A 281 4.77 35.95 -14.35
N GLU A 282 3.76 36.78 -14.52
CA GLU A 282 2.90 37.25 -13.42
C GLU A 282 2.10 36.06 -12.82
N PRO A 283 1.66 36.16 -11.56
CA PRO A 283 0.95 35.04 -10.89
C PRO A 283 -0.25 34.50 -11.66
N GLU A 284 -1.03 35.34 -12.31
CA GLU A 284 -2.21 34.99 -13.10
C GLU A 284 -1.87 34.25 -14.39
N GLU A 285 -0.66 34.44 -14.90
CA GLU A 285 -0.15 33.83 -16.12
C GLU A 285 0.56 32.49 -15.87
N LYS A 286 0.81 32.12 -14.61
CA LYS A 286 1.45 30.84 -14.24
C LYS A 286 0.48 29.69 -14.38
N ASN A 287 0.15 29.34 -15.63
CA ASN A 287 -0.80 28.25 -15.94
C ASN A 287 -0.53 27.60 -17.31
N PHE A 288 -1.31 26.59 -17.66
CA PHE A 288 -1.18 25.86 -18.94
C PHE A 288 -1.64 26.67 -20.15
N LEU A 289 -2.48 27.70 -19.98
CA LEU A 289 -2.89 28.55 -21.09
C LEU A 289 -1.68 29.33 -21.63
N THR A 290 -0.90 29.95 -20.76
CA THR A 290 0.34 30.65 -21.12
C THR A 290 1.35 29.70 -21.77
N LEU A 291 1.45 28.45 -21.29
CA LEU A 291 2.31 27.44 -21.93
C LEU A 291 1.89 27.16 -23.38
N LEU A 292 0.58 27.01 -23.63
CA LEU A 292 0.06 26.83 -24.99
C LEU A 292 0.31 28.03 -25.88
N GLU A 293 0.11 29.25 -25.38
CA GLU A 293 0.36 30.48 -26.09
C GLU A 293 1.84 30.59 -26.51
N LEU A 294 2.77 30.26 -25.60
CA LEU A 294 4.19 30.23 -25.92
C LEU A 294 4.54 29.15 -26.96
N ILE A 295 3.94 27.94 -26.87
CA ILE A 295 4.16 26.89 -27.90
C ILE A 295 3.62 27.36 -29.25
N ASN A 296 2.45 27.96 -29.31
CA ASN A 296 1.85 28.46 -30.55
C ASN A 296 2.64 29.64 -31.12
N ALA A 297 3.24 30.46 -30.27
CA ALA A 297 4.13 31.57 -30.67
C ALA A 297 5.53 31.08 -31.06
N SER A 298 5.89 29.83 -30.80
CA SER A 298 7.15 29.19 -31.22
C SER A 298 7.02 28.72 -32.68
N GLU A 299 7.40 29.58 -33.59
CA GLU A 299 7.39 29.29 -35.05
C GLU A 299 8.81 28.95 -35.52
N ALA A 300 8.92 28.02 -36.47
CA ALA A 300 10.18 27.72 -37.16
C ALA A 300 9.94 27.71 -38.66
N ARG A 301 10.77 28.46 -39.40
CA ARG A 301 10.74 28.53 -40.86
C ARG A 301 11.88 27.69 -41.43
N GLU A 302 11.56 26.92 -42.48
CA GLU A 302 12.55 26.05 -43.13
C GLU A 302 13.44 26.78 -44.12
N ASP A 303 12.92 27.85 -44.66
CA ASP A 303 13.50 28.70 -45.73
C ASP A 303 14.26 29.91 -45.18
N ASP A 304 14.22 30.17 -43.89
CA ASP A 304 14.87 31.31 -43.26
C ASP A 304 15.47 30.87 -41.88
N GLU A 305 16.76 30.59 -41.90
CA GLU A 305 17.50 30.18 -40.69
C GLU A 305 17.74 31.36 -39.70
N GLU A 306 17.62 32.62 -40.16
CA GLU A 306 17.76 33.80 -39.30
C GLU A 306 16.41 34.23 -38.68
N PHE A 307 15.31 33.54 -39.04
CA PHE A 307 13.99 33.87 -38.49
C PHE A 307 13.95 33.70 -36.99
N GLN A 308 13.50 34.71 -36.29
CA GLN A 308 13.28 34.73 -34.86
C GLN A 308 11.78 34.78 -34.56
N SER A 309 11.27 33.76 -33.90
CA SER A 309 9.91 33.74 -33.37
C SER A 309 9.79 34.74 -32.19
N PRO A 310 8.56 35.15 -31.81
CA PRO A 310 8.34 35.93 -30.59
C PRO A 310 8.99 35.29 -29.33
N VAL A 311 8.99 33.98 -29.24
CA VAL A 311 9.59 33.22 -28.12
C VAL A 311 11.13 33.32 -28.18
N ASP A 312 11.74 33.27 -29.38
CA ASP A 312 13.19 33.49 -29.54
C ASP A 312 13.61 34.85 -29.01
N ILE A 313 12.81 35.88 -29.30
CA ILE A 313 13.07 37.26 -28.84
C ILE A 313 13.00 37.34 -27.32
N LEU A 314 11.97 36.70 -26.69
CA LEU A 314 11.83 36.63 -25.23
C LEU A 314 13.04 35.96 -24.57
N PHE A 315 13.45 34.80 -25.08
CA PHE A 315 14.61 34.08 -24.54
C PHE A 315 15.93 34.81 -24.79
N SER A 316 16.08 35.49 -25.94
CA SER A 316 17.28 36.32 -26.24
C SER A 316 17.38 37.51 -25.29
N LYS A 317 16.27 38.11 -24.89
CA LYS A 317 16.24 39.18 -23.89
C LYS A 317 16.65 38.63 -22.52
N LEU A 318 16.01 37.55 -22.07
CA LEU A 318 16.33 36.93 -20.79
C LEU A 318 17.79 36.44 -20.73
N GLU A 319 18.34 35.93 -21.84
CA GLU A 319 19.73 35.50 -21.92
C GLU A 319 20.73 36.62 -21.73
N LYS A 320 20.42 37.82 -22.25
CA LYS A 320 21.27 39.01 -22.07
C LYS A 320 21.27 39.47 -20.61
N GLU A 321 20.14 39.41 -19.95
CA GLU A 321 19.98 39.84 -18.56
C GLU A 321 20.49 38.75 -17.56
N HIS A 322 20.16 37.47 -17.84
CA HIS A 322 20.43 36.34 -16.97
C HIS A 322 20.94 35.11 -17.75
N PRO A 323 22.22 35.08 -18.19
CA PRO A 323 22.77 34.05 -19.06
C PRO A 323 22.81 32.65 -18.40
N ASP A 324 22.78 32.61 -17.07
CA ASP A 324 22.78 31.35 -16.27
C ASP A 324 21.39 30.87 -15.89
N HIS A 325 20.34 31.53 -16.31
CA HIS A 325 18.95 31.18 -16.00
C HIS A 325 18.61 29.76 -16.46
N PHE A 326 17.87 29.00 -15.61
CA PHE A 326 17.49 27.63 -15.92
C PHE A 326 16.80 27.47 -17.27
N ALA A 327 15.78 28.30 -17.53
CA ALA A 327 15.00 28.27 -18.75
C ALA A 327 15.86 28.56 -20.00
N VAL A 328 16.77 29.55 -19.92
CA VAL A 328 17.72 29.86 -20.98
C VAL A 328 18.62 28.69 -21.30
N LYS A 329 19.18 28.01 -20.27
CA LYS A 329 20.02 26.84 -20.46
C LYS A 329 19.28 25.69 -21.17
N GLN A 330 17.99 25.49 -20.88
CA GLN A 330 17.18 24.47 -21.56
C GLN A 330 16.85 24.87 -22.98
N TYR A 331 16.46 26.15 -23.20
CA TYR A 331 16.12 26.67 -24.51
C TYR A 331 17.31 26.65 -25.47
N ARG A 332 18.49 27.07 -25.02
CA ARG A 332 19.72 27.02 -25.80
C ARG A 332 20.04 25.60 -26.31
N LYS A 333 19.85 24.58 -25.45
CA LYS A 333 20.02 23.16 -25.85
C LYS A 333 18.96 22.72 -26.86
N PHE A 334 17.72 23.15 -26.71
CA PHE A 334 16.64 22.87 -27.66
C PHE A 334 16.94 23.49 -29.04
N LYS A 335 17.44 24.73 -29.09
CA LYS A 335 17.78 25.45 -30.34
C LYS A 335 18.99 24.86 -31.08
N LEU A 336 19.70 23.89 -30.53
CA LEU A 336 20.69 23.11 -31.29
C LEU A 336 20.06 22.28 -32.42
N ALA A 337 18.76 21.99 -32.33
CA ALA A 337 17.99 21.45 -33.45
C ALA A 337 17.71 22.56 -34.45
N ALA A 338 17.88 22.30 -35.74
CA ALA A 338 17.69 23.30 -36.80
C ALA A 338 16.65 22.84 -37.84
N GLY A 339 16.07 23.83 -38.55
CA GLY A 339 15.23 23.62 -39.71
C GLY A 339 14.06 22.68 -39.50
N LYS A 340 13.95 21.64 -40.33
CA LYS A 340 12.86 20.63 -40.30
C LYS A 340 12.74 19.89 -38.98
N THR A 341 13.87 19.65 -38.31
CA THR A 341 13.89 18.96 -37.00
C THR A 341 13.20 19.80 -35.94
N LEU A 342 13.51 21.10 -35.88
CA LEU A 342 12.90 22.04 -34.94
C LEU A 342 11.37 22.09 -35.13
N LYS A 343 10.92 22.27 -36.38
CA LYS A 343 9.50 22.28 -36.74
C LYS A 343 8.78 20.99 -36.33
N SER A 344 9.40 19.83 -36.55
CA SER A 344 8.82 18.54 -36.14
C SER A 344 8.69 18.39 -34.63
N ILE A 345 9.66 18.90 -33.83
CA ILE A 345 9.58 18.91 -32.37
C ILE A 345 8.43 19.80 -31.92
N LEU A 346 8.27 21.01 -32.49
CA LEU A 346 7.18 21.93 -32.15
C LEU A 346 5.81 21.31 -32.43
N ILE A 347 5.65 20.66 -33.60
CA ILE A 347 4.40 19.95 -33.95
C ILE A 347 4.11 18.85 -32.93
N SER A 348 5.12 18.06 -32.54
CA SER A 348 4.97 17.00 -31.56
C SER A 348 4.55 17.54 -30.19
N CYS A 349 5.18 18.63 -29.74
CA CYS A 349 4.80 19.31 -28.50
C CYS A 349 3.35 19.83 -28.53
N GLY A 350 2.96 20.48 -29.62
CA GLY A 350 1.58 20.94 -29.81
C GLY A 350 0.57 19.80 -29.79
N ALA A 351 0.87 18.70 -30.50
CA ALA A 351 0.00 17.52 -30.54
C ALA A 351 -0.21 16.88 -29.15
N ARG A 352 0.83 16.82 -28.32
CA ARG A 352 0.71 16.30 -26.93
C ARG A 352 -0.18 17.17 -26.04
N LEU A 353 -0.22 18.47 -26.28
CA LEU A 353 -1.04 19.40 -25.51
C LEU A 353 -2.40 19.71 -26.17
N ALA A 354 -2.74 19.06 -27.29
CA ALA A 354 -4.02 19.25 -27.99
C ALA A 354 -5.27 19.10 -27.07
N PRO A 355 -5.29 18.22 -26.04
CA PRO A 355 -6.42 18.19 -25.10
C PRO A 355 -6.69 19.53 -24.38
N PHE A 356 -5.67 20.37 -24.23
CA PHE A 356 -5.83 21.71 -23.61
C PHE A 356 -6.48 22.77 -24.54
N ASP A 357 -6.75 22.44 -25.81
CA ASP A 357 -7.55 23.29 -26.68
C ASP A 357 -9.03 23.34 -26.26
N ILE A 358 -9.45 22.39 -25.40
CA ILE A 358 -10.79 22.37 -24.84
C ILE A 358 -10.91 23.47 -23.79
N ALA A 359 -11.85 24.40 -24.03
CA ALA A 359 -12.02 25.61 -23.21
C ALA A 359 -12.31 25.29 -21.75
N GLU A 360 -13.16 24.29 -21.49
CA GLU A 360 -13.51 23.86 -20.13
C GLU A 360 -12.30 23.29 -19.37
N LEU A 361 -11.40 22.56 -20.05
CA LEU A 361 -10.17 22.06 -19.42
C LEU A 361 -9.24 23.23 -19.06
N ARG A 362 -9.09 24.18 -19.96
CA ARG A 362 -8.28 25.41 -19.69
C ARG A 362 -8.81 26.18 -18.49
N GLU A 363 -10.15 26.32 -18.39
CA GLU A 363 -10.78 27.01 -17.27
C GLU A 363 -10.46 26.35 -15.93
N ILE A 364 -10.57 25.01 -15.82
CA ILE A 364 -10.27 24.32 -14.55
C ILE A 364 -8.78 24.32 -14.21
N MET A 365 -7.90 24.51 -15.19
CA MET A 365 -6.45 24.53 -14.98
C MET A 365 -5.85 25.95 -14.90
N SER A 366 -6.70 26.97 -14.88
CA SER A 366 -6.26 28.37 -14.79
C SER A 366 -5.83 28.81 -13.38
N ASP A 367 -6.40 28.23 -12.34
CA ASP A 367 -6.20 28.57 -10.94
C ASP A 367 -6.23 27.32 -10.06
N ASP A 368 -5.91 27.43 -8.76
CA ASP A 368 -5.93 26.28 -7.84
C ASP A 368 -6.92 26.47 -6.69
N GLU A 369 -7.81 25.50 -6.52
CA GLU A 369 -8.73 25.40 -5.40
C GLU A 369 -8.52 24.11 -4.60
N LEU A 370 -7.65 23.20 -5.05
CA LEU A 370 -7.49 21.88 -4.43
C LEU A 370 -6.65 21.94 -3.16
N GLU A 371 -5.65 22.82 -3.08
CA GLU A 371 -4.76 22.96 -1.92
C GLU A 371 -4.14 21.60 -1.53
N LEU A 372 -3.54 20.89 -2.50
CA LEU A 372 -3.05 19.52 -2.35
C LEU A 372 -2.08 19.34 -1.18
N ASP A 373 -1.30 20.36 -0.90
CA ASP A 373 -0.30 20.36 0.17
C ASP A 373 -0.91 20.39 1.58
N THR A 374 -2.22 20.66 1.71
CA THR A 374 -2.92 20.72 3.01
C THR A 374 -3.62 19.43 3.41
N LEU A 375 -3.57 18.38 2.56
CA LEU A 375 -4.25 17.11 2.84
C LEU A 375 -3.69 16.38 4.08
N GLY A 376 -2.41 16.60 4.39
CA GLY A 376 -1.76 16.05 5.58
C GLY A 376 -1.97 16.85 6.86
N ASP A 377 -2.55 18.07 6.79
CA ASP A 377 -2.71 18.97 7.94
C ASP A 377 -4.07 18.80 8.62
N ARG A 378 -5.09 18.61 7.84
CA ARG A 378 -6.48 18.51 8.29
C ARG A 378 -7.29 17.53 7.44
N LYS A 379 -8.29 16.89 8.04
CA LYS A 379 -9.13 15.90 7.35
C LYS A 379 -9.77 16.48 6.10
N THR A 380 -9.33 15.99 4.96
CA THR A 380 -9.80 16.37 3.63
C THR A 380 -10.14 15.11 2.84
N ALA A 381 -11.20 15.16 2.05
CA ALA A 381 -11.54 14.10 1.11
C ALA A 381 -11.51 14.69 -0.31
N LEU A 382 -10.49 14.30 -1.07
CA LEU A 382 -10.29 14.66 -2.46
C LEU A 382 -10.86 13.56 -3.35
N PHE A 383 -11.86 13.88 -4.14
CA PHE A 383 -12.45 12.97 -5.12
C PHE A 383 -11.94 13.32 -6.51
N LEU A 384 -11.38 12.32 -7.17
CA LEU A 384 -10.89 12.38 -8.54
C LEU A 384 -11.87 11.61 -9.43
N ILE A 385 -12.82 12.35 -10.00
CA ILE A 385 -13.86 11.77 -10.86
C ILE A 385 -13.32 11.68 -12.27
N MET A 386 -13.22 10.44 -12.78
CA MET A 386 -12.63 10.12 -14.07
C MET A 386 -13.48 9.12 -14.82
N SER A 387 -13.41 9.10 -16.16
CA SER A 387 -14.15 8.13 -16.96
C SER A 387 -13.54 6.73 -16.86
N ASP A 388 -14.38 5.70 -16.82
CA ASP A 388 -13.99 4.29 -16.94
C ASP A 388 -13.88 3.81 -18.40
N THR A 389 -14.38 4.59 -19.36
CA THR A 389 -14.45 4.26 -20.79
C THR A 389 -13.61 5.18 -21.68
N ASP A 390 -13.30 6.39 -21.21
CA ASP A 390 -12.53 7.39 -21.95
C ASP A 390 -11.28 7.79 -21.16
N THR A 391 -10.12 7.60 -21.77
CA THR A 391 -8.81 7.86 -21.16
C THR A 391 -8.22 9.22 -21.53
N THR A 392 -8.92 10.03 -22.34
CA THR A 392 -8.41 11.30 -22.92
C THR A 392 -7.85 12.25 -21.86
N PHE A 393 -8.47 12.35 -20.67
CA PHE A 393 -8.07 13.25 -19.61
C PHE A 393 -7.37 12.58 -18.42
N ASN A 394 -7.03 11.31 -18.54
CA ASN A 394 -6.40 10.57 -17.44
C ASN A 394 -5.00 11.10 -17.09
N PHE A 395 -4.32 11.73 -18.04
CA PHE A 395 -3.05 12.41 -17.79
C PHE A 395 -3.16 13.51 -16.73
N VAL A 396 -4.30 14.21 -16.61
CA VAL A 396 -4.55 15.22 -15.57
C VAL A 396 -4.56 14.56 -14.19
N ILE A 397 -5.21 13.40 -14.08
CA ILE A 397 -5.25 12.63 -12.82
C ILE A 397 -3.86 12.10 -12.45
N ALA A 398 -3.11 11.56 -13.43
CA ALA A 398 -1.73 11.10 -13.20
C ALA A 398 -0.81 12.24 -12.75
N MET A 399 -0.97 13.44 -13.35
CA MET A 399 -0.22 14.64 -13.01
C MET A 399 -0.51 15.07 -11.58
N LEU A 400 -1.79 15.17 -11.21
CA LEU A 400 -2.23 15.50 -9.85
C LEU A 400 -1.68 14.49 -8.84
N GLN A 401 -1.82 13.18 -9.09
CA GLN A 401 -1.34 12.13 -8.20
C GLN A 401 0.18 12.21 -8.00
N SER A 402 0.94 12.44 -9.07
CA SER A 402 2.39 12.59 -8.99
C SER A 402 2.79 13.81 -8.15
N GLN A 403 2.15 14.95 -8.36
CA GLN A 403 2.39 16.15 -7.55
C GLN A 403 1.99 15.93 -6.10
N LEU A 404 0.81 15.36 -5.85
CA LEU A 404 0.32 15.09 -4.50
C LEU A 404 1.31 14.25 -3.67
N PHE A 405 1.77 13.12 -4.21
CA PHE A 405 2.72 12.28 -3.50
C PHE A 405 4.03 13.00 -3.19
N ASN A 406 4.57 13.76 -4.16
CA ASN A 406 5.80 14.54 -3.93
C ASN A 406 5.60 15.62 -2.86
N LEU A 407 4.52 16.41 -2.98
CA LEU A 407 4.21 17.50 -2.03
C LEU A 407 4.04 16.99 -0.60
N LEU A 408 3.30 15.89 -0.43
CA LEU A 408 3.06 15.31 0.89
C LEU A 408 4.34 14.70 1.48
N CYS A 409 5.19 14.09 0.65
CA CYS A 409 6.47 13.56 1.11
C CYS A 409 7.41 14.68 1.55
N ASP A 410 7.59 15.72 0.69
CA ASP A 410 8.44 16.87 0.99
C ASP A 410 7.94 17.60 2.26
N LYS A 411 6.62 17.82 2.38
CA LYS A 411 6.03 18.46 3.56
C LYS A 411 6.19 17.61 4.83
N ALA A 412 6.05 16.30 4.73
CA ALA A 412 6.29 15.41 5.87
C ALA A 412 7.74 15.51 6.36
N ASP A 413 8.71 15.55 5.44
CA ASP A 413 10.13 15.59 5.76
C ASP A 413 10.57 16.98 6.24
N ASP A 414 10.22 18.04 5.52
CA ASP A 414 10.74 19.38 5.75
C ASP A 414 9.99 20.15 6.86
N VAL A 415 8.67 19.94 6.98
CA VAL A 415 7.83 20.69 7.93
C VAL A 415 7.57 19.89 9.20
N TYR A 416 7.30 18.58 9.07
CA TYR A 416 6.81 17.75 10.18
C TYR A 416 7.84 16.73 10.71
N GLY A 417 9.11 16.82 10.32
CA GLY A 417 10.16 15.94 10.81
C GLY A 417 9.95 14.45 10.46
N GLY A 418 9.42 14.20 9.27
CA GLY A 418 9.26 12.87 8.68
C GLY A 418 7.85 12.27 8.74
N ARG A 419 6.83 12.99 9.26
CA ARG A 419 5.46 12.45 9.39
C ARG A 419 4.38 13.50 9.30
N LEU A 420 3.37 13.26 8.50
CA LEU A 420 2.17 14.08 8.46
C LEU A 420 1.35 13.92 9.75
N PRO A 421 0.76 15.02 10.27
CA PRO A 421 -0.12 14.97 11.43
C PRO A 421 -1.42 14.21 11.17
N VAL A 422 -1.94 14.22 9.95
CA VAL A 422 -3.10 13.45 9.53
C VAL A 422 -2.67 12.44 8.47
N HIS A 423 -2.96 11.16 8.73
CA HIS A 423 -2.68 10.10 7.75
C HIS A 423 -3.46 10.34 6.44
N VAL A 424 -2.80 10.19 5.30
CA VAL A 424 -3.43 10.32 3.98
C VAL A 424 -3.56 8.95 3.33
N ARG A 425 -4.81 8.50 3.10
CA ARG A 425 -5.11 7.25 2.41
C ARG A 425 -5.57 7.51 0.98
N CYS A 426 -4.81 7.01 0.03
CA CYS A 426 -5.18 7.01 -1.38
C CYS A 426 -5.93 5.72 -1.71
N LEU A 427 -7.23 5.81 -2.01
CA LEU A 427 -8.08 4.72 -2.45
C LEU A 427 -8.21 4.81 -3.97
N LEU A 428 -7.34 4.10 -4.68
CA LEU A 428 -7.14 4.24 -6.12
C LEU A 428 -7.97 3.17 -6.86
N ASP A 429 -9.30 3.42 -6.97
CA ASP A 429 -10.20 2.52 -7.70
C ASP A 429 -9.94 2.63 -9.21
N GLU A 430 -9.99 1.52 -9.91
CA GLU A 430 -9.60 1.37 -11.33
C GLU A 430 -8.19 1.97 -11.59
N PHE A 431 -7.21 1.61 -10.75
CA PHE A 431 -5.85 2.18 -10.79
C PHE A 431 -5.20 2.14 -12.18
N ALA A 432 -5.52 1.13 -12.97
CA ALA A 432 -5.02 1.01 -14.34
C ALA A 432 -5.46 2.16 -15.26
N ASN A 433 -6.57 2.83 -14.93
CA ASN A 433 -7.10 3.93 -15.75
C ASN A 433 -6.53 5.31 -15.34
N ILE A 434 -5.81 5.42 -14.22
CA ILE A 434 -5.23 6.69 -13.76
C ILE A 434 -4.13 7.20 -14.71
N GLY A 435 -3.50 6.30 -15.47
CA GLY A 435 -2.28 6.56 -16.21
C GLY A 435 -1.03 6.19 -15.42
N GLN A 436 0.13 6.49 -15.97
CA GLN A 436 1.41 6.15 -15.35
C GLN A 436 1.86 7.26 -14.38
N ILE A 437 2.00 6.93 -13.10
CA ILE A 437 2.66 7.78 -12.11
C ILE A 437 4.17 7.44 -12.15
N PRO A 438 5.04 8.34 -12.62
CA PRO A 438 6.46 8.05 -12.73
C PRO A 438 7.10 7.70 -11.37
N ASN A 439 7.96 6.68 -11.34
CA ASN A 439 8.63 6.18 -10.13
C ASN A 439 7.68 5.75 -9.00
N PHE A 440 6.46 5.33 -9.32
CA PHE A 440 5.49 4.89 -8.30
C PHE A 440 5.98 3.66 -7.50
N ASP A 441 6.76 2.79 -8.12
CA ASP A 441 7.44 1.65 -7.46
C ASP A 441 8.34 2.09 -6.30
N LYS A 442 9.06 3.20 -6.47
CA LYS A 442 9.91 3.81 -5.42
C LYS A 442 9.07 4.58 -4.39
N LEU A 443 8.05 5.30 -4.86
CA LEU A 443 7.14 6.04 -3.99
C LEU A 443 6.43 5.12 -3.00
N ILE A 444 5.79 4.05 -3.47
CA ILE A 444 5.01 3.14 -2.60
C ILE A 444 5.87 2.47 -1.52
N ALA A 445 7.17 2.31 -1.77
CA ALA A 445 8.11 1.77 -0.79
C ALA A 445 8.39 2.77 0.36
N THR A 446 8.34 4.07 0.09
CA THR A 446 8.79 5.13 1.01
C THR A 446 7.67 5.87 1.73
N ILE A 447 6.47 5.96 1.15
CA ILE A 447 5.34 6.74 1.69
C ILE A 447 4.88 6.30 3.08
N ARG A 448 5.07 5.02 3.43
CA ARG A 448 4.69 4.46 4.74
C ARG A 448 5.23 5.26 5.93
N SER A 449 6.50 5.66 5.88
CA SER A 449 7.16 6.37 6.99
C SER A 449 6.55 7.75 7.22
N ARG A 450 5.92 8.33 6.21
CA ARG A 450 5.37 9.69 6.16
C ARG A 450 3.86 9.76 6.45
N GLU A 451 3.27 8.67 6.94
CA GLU A 451 1.81 8.54 7.18
C GLU A 451 0.99 8.69 5.89
N ILE A 452 1.49 8.13 4.80
CA ILE A 452 0.77 8.04 3.54
C ILE A 452 0.62 6.57 3.17
N SER A 453 -0.52 6.17 2.60
CA SER A 453 -0.76 4.82 2.13
C SER A 453 -1.60 4.79 0.86
N ALA A 454 -1.35 3.78 0.03
CA ALA A 454 -2.09 3.54 -1.21
C ALA A 454 -2.83 2.20 -1.17
N SER A 455 -4.11 2.23 -1.46
CA SER A 455 -4.91 1.05 -1.79
C SER A 455 -5.06 0.97 -3.29
N ILE A 456 -4.34 0.05 -3.92
CA ILE A 456 -4.34 -0.19 -5.36
C ILE A 456 -5.45 -1.16 -5.67
N ILE A 457 -6.47 -0.71 -6.41
CA ILE A 457 -7.66 -1.50 -6.70
C ILE A 457 -7.71 -1.80 -8.19
N LEU A 458 -7.72 -3.09 -8.53
CA LEU A 458 -7.59 -3.60 -9.88
C LEU A 458 -8.69 -4.62 -10.20
N GLN A 459 -8.96 -4.82 -11.47
CA GLN A 459 -9.79 -5.94 -11.93
C GLN A 459 -8.98 -7.23 -12.03
N SER A 460 -7.73 -7.12 -12.43
CA SER A 460 -6.75 -8.22 -12.51
C SER A 460 -5.33 -7.69 -12.34
N GLN A 461 -4.43 -8.55 -11.96
CA GLN A 461 -3.03 -8.17 -11.75
C GLN A 461 -2.29 -7.88 -13.07
N SER A 462 -2.73 -8.46 -14.18
CA SER A 462 -2.20 -8.19 -15.52
C SER A 462 -2.31 -6.72 -15.92
N GLN A 463 -3.36 -6.01 -15.47
CA GLN A 463 -3.51 -4.57 -15.72
C GLN A 463 -2.31 -3.76 -15.20
N LEU A 464 -1.81 -4.11 -14.01
CA LEU A 464 -0.64 -3.43 -13.44
C LEU A 464 0.63 -3.69 -14.27
N LYS A 465 0.81 -4.93 -14.74
CA LYS A 465 1.95 -5.33 -15.59
C LYS A 465 1.95 -4.61 -16.93
N THR A 466 0.79 -4.31 -17.50
CA THR A 466 0.66 -3.55 -18.75
C THR A 466 1.24 -2.12 -18.60
N ILE A 467 1.00 -1.45 -17.50
CA ILE A 467 1.40 -0.05 -17.28
C ILE A 467 2.82 0.05 -16.74
N TYR A 468 3.15 -0.75 -15.73
CA TYR A 468 4.40 -0.64 -14.97
C TYR A 468 5.45 -1.69 -15.36
N LYS A 469 5.11 -2.64 -16.25
CA LYS A 469 6.03 -3.71 -16.73
C LYS A 469 6.69 -4.41 -15.53
N ASP A 470 8.02 -4.49 -15.52
CA ASP A 470 8.80 -5.15 -14.44
C ASP A 470 8.64 -4.48 -13.07
N ALA A 471 8.35 -3.18 -13.04
CA ALA A 471 8.10 -2.47 -11.78
C ALA A 471 6.79 -2.89 -11.07
N ALA A 472 5.88 -3.58 -11.78
CA ALA A 472 4.62 -4.07 -11.22
C ALA A 472 4.84 -5.00 -10.02
N ASP A 473 5.80 -5.92 -10.12
CA ASP A 473 6.11 -6.87 -9.04
C ASP A 473 6.67 -6.15 -7.79
N THR A 474 7.43 -5.08 -7.99
CA THR A 474 7.89 -4.21 -6.90
C THR A 474 6.73 -3.49 -6.21
N ILE A 475 5.75 -3.01 -6.99
CA ILE A 475 4.56 -2.34 -6.46
C ILE A 475 3.74 -3.32 -5.62
N VAL A 476 3.47 -4.52 -6.14
CA VAL A 476 2.75 -5.59 -5.42
C VAL A 476 3.50 -5.99 -4.14
N GLY A 477 4.81 -6.18 -4.22
CA GLY A 477 5.66 -6.55 -3.08
C GLY A 477 5.68 -5.50 -1.95
N ASN A 478 5.34 -4.24 -2.25
CA ASN A 478 5.21 -3.16 -1.26
C ASN A 478 3.79 -3.02 -0.68
N CYS A 479 2.86 -3.91 -1.03
CA CYS A 479 1.55 -4.04 -0.40
C CYS A 479 1.59 -5.18 0.63
N ASP A 480 1.63 -4.86 1.93
CA ASP A 480 1.63 -5.90 2.99
C ASP A 480 0.32 -6.69 3.04
N THR A 481 -0.74 -6.18 2.43
CA THR A 481 -2.08 -6.78 2.40
C THR A 481 -2.54 -6.98 0.97
N THR A 482 -3.02 -8.19 0.66
CA THR A 482 -3.72 -8.50 -0.59
C THR A 482 -5.12 -9.00 -0.26
N LEU A 483 -6.13 -8.36 -0.84
CA LEU A 483 -7.54 -8.73 -0.71
C LEU A 483 -8.09 -9.13 -2.08
N PHE A 484 -8.41 -10.39 -2.24
CA PHE A 484 -9.03 -10.94 -3.46
C PHE A 484 -10.53 -11.10 -3.27
N LEU A 485 -11.32 -10.40 -4.08
CA LEU A 485 -12.78 -10.36 -4.02
C LEU A 485 -13.46 -11.25 -5.07
N GLY A 486 -12.69 -12.06 -5.78
CA GLY A 486 -13.19 -12.92 -6.86
C GLY A 486 -12.83 -12.39 -8.25
N GLY A 487 -12.64 -13.31 -9.18
CA GLY A 487 -12.27 -13.04 -10.57
C GLY A 487 -12.02 -14.32 -11.34
N LYS A 488 -11.86 -14.23 -12.69
CA LYS A 488 -11.67 -15.39 -13.57
C LYS A 488 -10.37 -15.33 -14.38
N GLU A 489 -9.54 -14.31 -14.17
CA GLU A 489 -8.31 -14.14 -14.93
C GLU A 489 -7.24 -15.14 -14.48
N LYS A 490 -6.78 -15.98 -15.40
CA LYS A 490 -5.93 -17.16 -15.14
C LYS A 490 -4.65 -16.83 -14.38
N SER A 491 -3.95 -15.74 -14.76
CA SER A 491 -2.68 -15.39 -14.13
C SER A 491 -2.89 -14.99 -12.66
N THR A 492 -3.94 -14.22 -12.36
CA THR A 492 -4.33 -13.86 -11.00
C THR A 492 -4.72 -15.09 -10.16
N LEU A 493 -5.53 -16.01 -10.73
CA LEU A 493 -5.92 -17.24 -10.02
C LEU A 493 -4.70 -18.10 -9.67
N LYS A 494 -3.76 -18.22 -10.61
CA LYS A 494 -2.51 -18.94 -10.40
C LYS A 494 -1.67 -18.32 -9.29
N GLU A 495 -1.45 -17.01 -9.34
CA GLU A 495 -0.67 -16.30 -8.31
C GLU A 495 -1.31 -16.42 -6.92
N ILE A 496 -2.63 -16.27 -6.81
CA ILE A 496 -3.34 -16.44 -5.53
C ILE A 496 -3.17 -17.86 -5.01
N SER A 497 -3.37 -18.89 -5.84
CA SER A 497 -3.20 -20.30 -5.44
C SER A 497 -1.77 -20.61 -4.96
N GLU A 498 -0.76 -20.11 -5.68
CA GLU A 498 0.65 -20.29 -5.31
C GLU A 498 0.99 -19.58 -4.00
N LEU A 499 0.46 -18.37 -3.77
CA LEU A 499 0.67 -17.61 -2.54
C LEU A 499 -0.02 -18.24 -1.31
N LEU A 500 -1.13 -18.95 -1.49
CA LEU A 500 -1.80 -19.69 -0.42
C LEU A 500 -0.93 -20.86 0.07
N GLY A 501 -0.12 -21.43 -0.82
CA GLY A 501 0.80 -22.52 -0.52
C GLY A 501 0.11 -23.88 -0.48
N LYS A 502 0.85 -24.90 0.00
CA LYS A 502 0.39 -26.29 0.05
C LYS A 502 0.20 -26.77 1.48
N GLU A 503 -0.80 -27.61 1.67
CA GLU A 503 -1.01 -28.42 2.86
C GLU A 503 -0.62 -29.88 2.60
N THR A 504 -0.33 -30.62 3.66
CA THR A 504 -0.10 -32.08 3.58
C THR A 504 -1.41 -32.80 3.84
N ILE A 505 -1.87 -33.57 2.88
CA ILE A 505 -3.06 -34.42 3.01
C ILE A 505 -2.68 -35.88 3.04
N ASP A 506 -3.43 -36.68 3.77
CA ASP A 506 -3.34 -38.16 3.75
C ASP A 506 -4.24 -38.68 2.62
N SER A 507 -3.66 -39.44 1.70
CA SER A 507 -4.37 -40.10 0.59
C SER A 507 -4.31 -41.61 0.75
N PHE A 508 -5.43 -42.25 0.48
CA PHE A 508 -5.56 -43.71 0.54
C PHE A 508 -5.68 -44.23 -0.90
N ASN A 509 -4.74 -45.10 -1.29
CA ASN A 509 -4.90 -45.90 -2.51
C ASN A 509 -5.31 -47.30 -2.13
N GLN A 510 -6.46 -47.72 -2.62
CA GLN A 510 -6.94 -49.11 -2.49
C GLN A 510 -6.55 -49.85 -3.76
N SER A 511 -5.67 -50.84 -3.64
CA SER A 511 -5.36 -51.74 -4.74
C SER A 511 -6.08 -53.06 -4.51
N GLU A 512 -6.90 -53.47 -5.48
CA GLU A 512 -7.55 -54.75 -5.53
C GLU A 512 -6.85 -55.63 -6.59
N ASN A 513 -6.20 -56.67 -6.15
CA ASN A 513 -5.54 -57.62 -7.06
C ASN A 513 -6.49 -58.80 -7.31
N ARG A 514 -7.01 -58.94 -8.53
CA ARG A 514 -7.96 -59.99 -8.95
C ARG A 514 -7.21 -61.16 -9.54
N GLY A 515 -6.29 -61.76 -8.77
CA GLY A 515 -5.68 -63.07 -9.10
C GLY A 515 -6.42 -64.22 -8.45
N SER A 516 -5.86 -65.42 -8.52
CA SER A 516 -6.42 -66.63 -7.91
C SER A 516 -6.60 -66.54 -6.36
N GLN A 517 -5.99 -65.53 -5.73
CA GLN A 517 -6.27 -65.08 -4.37
C GLN A 517 -6.51 -63.56 -4.41
N VAL A 518 -7.69 -63.14 -3.99
CA VAL A 518 -8.05 -61.70 -3.88
C VAL A 518 -7.32 -61.14 -2.68
N SER A 519 -6.41 -60.18 -2.91
CA SER A 519 -5.75 -59.42 -1.86
C SER A 519 -6.12 -57.95 -1.93
N HIS A 520 -6.53 -57.39 -0.81
CA HIS A 520 -6.80 -55.96 -0.66
C HIS A 520 -5.61 -55.30 0.04
N GLY A 521 -4.92 -54.37 -0.67
CA GLY A 521 -3.83 -53.57 -0.12
C GLY A 521 -4.31 -52.15 0.13
N LEU A 522 -4.20 -51.64 1.36
CA LEU A 522 -4.36 -50.22 1.71
C LEU A 522 -2.96 -49.57 1.72
N ASN A 523 -2.70 -48.67 0.77
CA ASN A 523 -1.46 -47.95 0.75
C ASN A 523 -1.73 -46.49 1.18
N TYR A 524 -1.08 -46.07 2.26
CA TYR A 524 -1.12 -44.71 2.78
C TYR A 524 -0.06 -43.89 2.10
N GLN A 525 -0.45 -42.83 1.42
CA GLN A 525 0.46 -41.83 0.83
C GLN A 525 0.15 -40.44 1.36
N LYS A 526 1.19 -39.68 1.62
CA LYS A 526 1.07 -38.26 1.91
C LYS A 526 1.33 -37.49 0.63
N LEU A 527 0.47 -36.51 0.33
CA LEU A 527 0.54 -35.66 -0.85
C LEU A 527 0.48 -34.21 -0.42
N GLY A 528 1.11 -33.34 -1.24
CA GLY A 528 0.95 -31.90 -1.11
C GLY A 528 -0.21 -31.45 -2.00
N LYS A 529 -1.25 -30.88 -1.40
CA LYS A 529 -2.36 -30.22 -2.12
C LYS A 529 -2.26 -28.71 -1.90
N GLU A 530 -2.53 -27.92 -2.94
CA GLU A 530 -2.73 -26.47 -2.77
C GLU A 530 -3.86 -26.26 -1.76
N LEU A 531 -3.69 -25.27 -0.84
CA LEU A 531 -4.71 -24.93 0.17
C LEU A 531 -6.06 -24.59 -0.49
N MET A 532 -6.00 -23.99 -1.68
CA MET A 532 -7.12 -23.79 -2.60
C MET A 532 -6.59 -23.77 -4.03
N THR A 533 -7.13 -24.61 -4.89
CA THR A 533 -6.69 -24.73 -6.29
C THR A 533 -7.27 -23.60 -7.15
N GLN A 534 -6.72 -23.38 -8.35
CA GLN A 534 -7.16 -22.32 -9.25
C GLN A 534 -8.64 -22.46 -9.64
N ASP A 535 -9.10 -23.67 -9.86
CA ASP A 535 -10.48 -23.99 -10.17
C ASP A 535 -11.42 -23.76 -8.97
N GLU A 536 -11.01 -24.12 -7.75
CA GLU A 536 -11.74 -23.81 -6.53
C GLU A 536 -11.87 -22.29 -6.30
N ILE A 537 -10.79 -21.51 -6.57
CA ILE A 537 -10.81 -20.04 -6.49
C ILE A 537 -11.75 -19.45 -7.56
N ALA A 538 -11.76 -20.00 -8.77
CA ALA A 538 -12.60 -19.51 -9.87
C ALA A 538 -14.10 -19.64 -9.62
N VAL A 539 -14.51 -20.64 -8.83
CA VAL A 539 -15.91 -20.92 -8.45
C VAL A 539 -16.25 -20.45 -7.04
N MET A 540 -15.36 -19.68 -6.40
CA MET A 540 -15.57 -19.14 -5.06
C MET A 540 -16.89 -18.38 -4.97
N ASP A 541 -17.65 -18.62 -3.90
CA ASP A 541 -18.91 -17.94 -3.62
C ASP A 541 -18.76 -16.42 -3.66
N GLY A 542 -19.73 -15.73 -4.27
CA GLY A 542 -19.71 -14.28 -4.47
C GLY A 542 -19.70 -13.45 -3.18
N GLY A 543 -20.08 -14.02 -2.04
CA GLY A 543 -20.01 -13.40 -0.70
C GLY A 543 -18.66 -13.62 0.00
N LYS A 544 -17.78 -14.48 -0.53
CA LYS A 544 -16.48 -14.81 0.06
C LYS A 544 -15.34 -14.01 -0.54
N CYS A 545 -14.25 -13.94 0.20
CA CYS A 545 -13.00 -13.30 -0.22
C CYS A 545 -11.79 -14.01 0.40
N ILE A 546 -10.63 -13.83 -0.21
CA ILE A 546 -9.36 -14.31 0.30
C ILE A 546 -8.53 -13.10 0.74
N LEU A 547 -8.06 -13.12 1.97
CA LEU A 547 -7.20 -12.10 2.55
C LEU A 547 -5.83 -12.68 2.86
N GLN A 548 -4.80 -11.99 2.40
CA GLN A 548 -3.40 -12.27 2.74
C GLN A 548 -2.80 -11.07 3.42
N LEU A 549 -2.14 -11.28 4.55
CA LEU A 549 -1.38 -10.27 5.28
C LEU A 549 0.04 -10.79 5.49
N ARG A 550 1.04 -10.00 5.16
CA ARG A 550 2.45 -10.37 5.26
C ARG A 550 2.80 -10.94 6.64
N GLY A 551 3.31 -12.17 6.67
CA GLY A 551 3.71 -12.87 7.91
C GLY A 551 2.57 -13.40 8.76
N VAL A 552 1.36 -13.50 8.19
CA VAL A 552 0.17 -14.12 8.81
C VAL A 552 -0.37 -15.20 7.87
N ARG A 553 -1.05 -16.18 8.40
CA ARG A 553 -1.76 -17.20 7.61
C ARG A 553 -2.87 -16.53 6.79
N PRO A 554 -3.13 -17.01 5.55
CA PRO A 554 -4.22 -16.46 4.73
C PRO A 554 -5.59 -16.73 5.35
N PHE A 555 -6.56 -15.88 5.07
CA PHE A 555 -7.94 -16.02 5.54
C PHE A 555 -8.89 -16.24 4.38
N PHE A 556 -9.83 -17.15 4.55
CA PHE A 556 -10.99 -17.33 3.69
C PHE A 556 -12.22 -16.87 4.46
N SER A 557 -12.69 -15.66 4.16
CA SER A 557 -13.67 -14.96 5.00
C SER A 557 -14.83 -14.41 4.17
N ASP A 558 -15.89 -13.97 4.86
CA ASP A 558 -16.98 -13.24 4.24
C ASP A 558 -16.52 -11.83 3.88
N LYS A 559 -16.99 -11.30 2.74
CA LYS A 559 -16.81 -9.90 2.37
C LYS A 559 -17.46 -8.99 3.43
N PHE A 560 -16.92 -7.80 3.61
CA PHE A 560 -17.42 -6.87 4.61
C PHE A 560 -18.88 -6.45 4.30
N ASP A 561 -19.79 -6.77 5.21
CA ASP A 561 -21.19 -6.34 5.08
C ASP A 561 -21.32 -4.88 5.53
N ILE A 562 -21.43 -3.98 4.55
CA ILE A 562 -21.52 -2.55 4.76
C ILE A 562 -22.72 -2.15 5.66
N THR A 563 -23.80 -2.95 5.66
CA THR A 563 -25.01 -2.66 6.45
C THR A 563 -24.77 -2.76 7.95
N LYS A 564 -23.76 -3.52 8.37
CA LYS A 564 -23.35 -3.66 9.77
C LYS A 564 -22.51 -2.50 10.28
N HIS A 565 -22.06 -1.60 9.39
CA HIS A 565 -21.26 -0.45 9.83
C HIS A 565 -22.15 0.62 10.50
N PRO A 566 -21.76 1.18 11.68
CA PRO A 566 -22.57 2.17 12.41
C PRO A 566 -22.95 3.41 11.60
N ARG A 567 -22.10 3.80 10.63
CA ARG A 567 -22.32 4.98 9.76
C ARG A 567 -23.07 4.67 8.48
N TYR A 568 -23.48 3.41 8.23
CA TYR A 568 -24.26 3.03 7.03
C TYR A 568 -25.51 3.88 6.85
N LYS A 569 -26.21 4.18 7.94
CA LYS A 569 -27.42 5.04 7.96
C LYS A 569 -27.23 6.45 7.39
N TYR A 570 -26.00 6.91 7.23
CA TYR A 570 -25.67 8.25 6.71
C TYR A 570 -25.33 8.24 5.21
N LEU A 571 -25.35 7.09 4.54
CA LEU A 571 -25.14 6.97 3.12
C LEU A 571 -26.43 7.26 2.34
N ALA A 572 -26.27 7.73 1.09
CA ALA A 572 -27.39 7.89 0.17
C ALA A 572 -28.02 6.56 -0.25
N ASP A 573 -27.30 5.45 -0.11
CA ASP A 573 -27.84 4.08 -0.31
C ASP A 573 -29.03 3.78 0.59
N VAL A 574 -29.09 4.39 1.78
CA VAL A 574 -30.14 4.16 2.77
C VAL A 574 -31.24 5.21 2.67
N ASP A 575 -30.87 6.48 2.51
CA ASP A 575 -31.82 7.60 2.39
C ASP A 575 -31.30 8.59 1.34
N LYS A 576 -32.07 8.80 0.29
CA LYS A 576 -31.77 9.76 -0.78
C LYS A 576 -31.56 11.20 -0.29
N LYS A 577 -32.04 11.56 0.91
CA LYS A 577 -31.75 12.87 1.54
C LYS A 577 -30.27 13.03 1.87
N ASN A 578 -29.52 11.94 1.99
CA ASN A 578 -28.08 11.94 2.21
C ASN A 578 -27.27 12.10 0.92
N THR A 579 -27.92 12.20 -0.24
CA THR A 579 -27.24 12.44 -1.52
C THR A 579 -26.46 13.75 -1.46
N PHE A 580 -25.18 13.71 -1.85
CA PHE A 580 -24.32 14.88 -1.88
C PHE A 580 -24.46 15.60 -3.22
N ASP A 581 -24.84 16.89 -3.16
CA ASP A 581 -24.94 17.77 -4.32
C ASP A 581 -23.71 18.66 -4.40
N ILE A 582 -22.83 18.37 -5.35
CA ILE A 582 -21.56 19.09 -5.54
C ILE A 582 -21.80 20.52 -6.03
N GLU A 583 -22.79 20.76 -6.91
CA GLU A 583 -23.05 22.11 -7.44
C GLU A 583 -23.53 23.05 -6.33
N ARG A 584 -24.43 22.56 -5.49
CA ARG A 584 -24.89 23.30 -4.32
C ARG A 584 -23.77 23.53 -3.30
N TYR A 585 -22.86 22.57 -3.18
CA TYR A 585 -21.71 22.69 -2.29
C TYR A 585 -20.74 23.76 -2.79
N MET A 586 -20.39 23.76 -4.07
CA MET A 586 -19.49 24.74 -4.66
C MET A 586 -20.05 26.18 -4.60
N LYS A 587 -21.33 26.36 -4.90
CA LYS A 587 -22.00 27.67 -4.81
C LYS A 587 -22.04 28.27 -3.40
N ARG A 588 -21.91 27.44 -2.35
CA ARG A 588 -21.96 27.87 -0.94
C ARG A 588 -20.58 28.12 -0.34
N ARG A 589 -19.53 27.85 -1.08
CA ARG A 589 -18.17 28.16 -0.60
C ARG A 589 -17.99 29.68 -0.61
N PRO A 590 -17.47 30.29 0.48
CA PRO A 590 -17.00 31.68 0.39
C PRO A 590 -15.91 31.74 -0.69
N ALA A 591 -15.91 32.79 -1.50
CA ALA A 591 -14.83 33.05 -2.42
C ALA A 591 -13.50 33.01 -1.62
N ILE A 592 -12.49 32.31 -2.14
CA ILE A 592 -11.16 32.33 -1.54
C ILE A 592 -10.61 33.72 -1.82
N VAL A 593 -10.56 34.56 -0.79
CA VAL A 593 -9.88 35.84 -0.88
C VAL A 593 -8.39 35.54 -0.91
N LYS A 594 -7.72 35.90 -2.00
CA LYS A 594 -6.26 35.75 -2.10
C LYS A 594 -5.63 36.69 -1.07
N PRO A 595 -4.58 36.26 -0.32
CA PRO A 595 -3.97 37.09 0.73
C PRO A 595 -3.46 38.44 0.26
N ASP A 596 -3.18 38.61 -1.03
CA ASP A 596 -2.59 39.82 -1.63
C ASP A 596 -3.63 40.73 -2.27
N GLU A 597 -4.92 40.41 -2.29
CA GLU A 597 -5.95 41.34 -2.71
C GLU A 597 -6.22 42.33 -1.57
N PRO A 598 -6.05 43.64 -1.78
CA PRO A 598 -6.44 44.65 -0.81
C PRO A 598 -7.95 44.59 -0.64
N PHE A 599 -8.40 44.09 0.51
CA PHE A 599 -9.82 44.12 0.88
C PHE A 599 -10.02 45.16 1.95
N ASP A 600 -11.02 46.03 1.73
CA ASP A 600 -11.47 46.97 2.74
C ASP A 600 -12.14 46.25 3.89
N LEU A 601 -11.53 46.26 5.05
CA LEU A 601 -12.14 45.77 6.30
C LEU A 601 -13.20 46.79 6.74
N PHE A 602 -14.46 46.54 6.43
CA PHE A 602 -15.57 47.29 7.03
C PHE A 602 -15.87 46.68 8.42
N GLU A 603 -15.52 47.41 9.46
CA GLU A 603 -16.04 47.10 10.80
C GLU A 603 -17.52 47.46 10.83
N LEU A 604 -18.39 46.43 10.83
CA LEU A 604 -19.81 46.60 11.10
C LEU A 604 -19.98 46.99 12.56
N LYS A 605 -20.30 48.26 12.80
CA LYS A 605 -20.69 48.71 14.11
C LYS A 605 -22.05 48.11 14.47
N ALA A 606 -22.25 47.83 15.78
CA ALA A 606 -23.50 47.24 16.26
C ALA A 606 -24.76 48.05 15.89
N THR A 607 -24.61 49.31 15.52
CA THR A 607 -25.66 50.20 14.98
C THR A 607 -26.10 49.83 13.55
N ASP A 608 -25.26 49.15 12.78
CA ASP A 608 -25.57 48.78 11.38
C ASP A 608 -26.40 47.48 11.26
N LEU A 609 -26.63 46.82 12.39
CA LEU A 609 -27.42 45.59 12.50
C LEU A 609 -28.86 45.83 12.97
N GLN A 610 -29.30 47.07 13.15
CA GLN A 610 -30.70 47.36 13.47
C GLN A 610 -31.54 47.31 12.19
N PRO A 611 -32.64 46.56 12.17
CA PRO A 611 -33.56 46.57 11.02
C PRO A 611 -34.14 47.98 10.88
N ASN A 612 -34.02 48.57 9.68
CA ASN A 612 -34.65 49.82 9.28
C ASN A 612 -36.17 49.74 9.44
N ASN A 613 -36.71 50.09 10.60
CA ASN A 613 -38.11 50.38 10.85
C ASN A 613 -38.42 51.85 10.46
N SER A 614 -38.42 52.14 9.21
CA SER A 614 -39.04 53.37 8.67
C SER A 614 -40.19 53.03 7.73
N THR A 615 -41.28 52.61 8.31
CA THR A 615 -42.60 52.76 7.71
C THR A 615 -43.10 54.16 8.00
N GLU A 616 -42.72 55.12 7.19
CA GLU A 616 -43.47 56.37 7.11
C GLU A 616 -44.86 56.14 6.49
N ARG A 617 -45.88 56.18 7.36
CA ARG A 617 -47.24 56.46 7.00
C ARG A 617 -47.29 57.86 6.35
N LYS A 618 -47.60 57.94 5.08
CA LYS A 618 -48.22 59.14 4.53
C LYS A 618 -49.72 58.93 4.51
N GLU A 619 -50.40 59.58 5.46
CA GLU A 619 -51.77 60.02 5.33
C GLU A 619 -51.77 61.27 4.44
N MET A 620 -52.57 61.27 3.45
CA MET A 620 -53.51 62.14 2.74
C MET A 620 -53.51 61.85 1.26
#